data_25cf9c2f84d30648c30eee81b5a792cf
#
_entry.id   25cf9c2f84d30648c30eee81b5a792cf
#
_cell.length_a   1.000
_cell.length_b   1.000
_cell.length_c   1.000
_cell.angle_alpha   90.00
_cell.angle_beta   90.00
_cell.angle_gamma   90.00
#
_symmetry.space_group_name_H-M   'P 1'
#
loop_
_entity.id
_entity.type
_entity.pdbx_description
1 polymer ?
#
loop_
_entity_poly.entity_id
_entity_poly.type
_entity_poly.pdbx_seq_one_letter_code
_entity_poly.pdbx_strand_id
1 'polypeptide(L)'
;MDMLRFDKFTAGRYWVDDYGYPNKEADFRTLWKYSPYHNIRGGTDYPAVLVTTADTDDRVVPGHSFKYIAALQAAEGVGSQPHLIRIETRAGHGSGKPTTKIIEEAADVYAFLGQFTGLGTAE
;
A
#
# COMPACT_ATOMS: atom_id res chain seq x y z
N MET A 1 4.79 1.99 3.62
CA MET A 1 3.78 1.65 4.64
C MET A 1 4.37 1.22 5.99
N ASP A 2 5.53 0.58 6.02
CA ASP A 2 6.30 0.37 7.25
C ASP A 2 7.36 1.47 7.37
N MET A 3 7.03 2.53 8.08
CA MET A 3 7.90 3.70 8.23
C MET A 3 9.10 3.45 9.15
N LEU A 4 9.13 2.34 9.87
CA LEU A 4 10.27 1.99 10.72
C LEU A 4 11.35 1.18 9.99
N ARG A 5 11.07 0.75 8.76
CA ARG A 5 11.99 -0.05 7.94
C ARG A 5 12.10 0.42 6.51
N PHE A 6 11.53 1.58 6.15
CA PHE A 6 11.60 2.07 4.78
C PHE A 6 13.04 2.27 4.29
N ASP A 7 13.93 2.68 5.18
CA ASP A 7 15.35 2.93 4.94
C ASP A 7 16.17 1.65 4.65
N LYS A 8 15.62 0.46 4.91
CA LYS A 8 16.32 -0.83 4.77
C LYS A 8 16.19 -1.43 3.37
N PHE A 9 15.32 -0.90 2.54
CA PHE A 9 14.97 -1.50 1.26
C PHE A 9 15.09 -0.50 0.11
N THR A 10 15.63 -0.99 -1.02
CA THR A 10 15.64 -0.30 -2.32
C THR A 10 16.06 1.18 -2.24
N ALA A 11 15.29 2.10 -2.81
CA ALA A 11 15.58 3.53 -2.77
C ALA A 11 15.22 4.21 -1.44
N GLY A 12 14.59 3.52 -0.49
CA GLY A 12 14.14 4.10 0.78
C GLY A 12 15.26 4.78 1.58
N ARG A 13 16.48 4.27 1.50
CA ARG A 13 17.66 4.87 2.15
C ARG A 13 17.94 6.33 1.75
N TYR A 14 17.46 6.75 0.58
CA TYR A 14 17.67 8.12 0.09
C TYR A 14 16.63 9.12 0.61
N TRP A 15 15.60 8.64 1.31
CA TRP A 15 14.50 9.47 1.81
C TRP A 15 14.57 9.75 3.31
N VAL A 16 15.68 9.37 3.96
CA VAL A 16 15.83 9.59 5.41
C VAL A 16 15.91 11.06 5.79
N ASP A 17 16.38 11.92 4.90
CA ASP A 17 16.41 13.37 5.12
C ASP A 17 15.02 14.01 5.03
N ASP A 18 14.09 13.38 4.29
CA ASP A 18 12.72 13.84 4.15
C ASP A 18 11.83 13.34 5.31
N TYR A 19 11.96 12.06 5.70
CA TYR A 19 11.07 11.42 6.66
C TYR A 19 11.63 11.32 8.08
N GLY A 20 12.94 11.35 8.22
CA GLY A 20 13.65 11.09 9.47
C GLY A 20 14.34 9.73 9.49
N TYR A 21 15.18 9.54 10.49
CA TYR A 21 16.05 8.37 10.65
C TYR A 21 15.43 7.39 11.66
N PRO A 22 14.96 6.20 11.24
CA PRO A 22 14.33 5.23 12.14
C PRO A 22 15.22 4.75 13.30
N ASN A 23 16.54 4.92 13.20
CA ASN A 23 17.50 4.57 14.25
C ASN A 23 17.76 5.71 15.25
N LYS A 24 17.18 6.90 15.06
CA LYS A 24 17.22 8.01 16.03
C LYS A 24 15.92 7.99 16.83
N GLU A 25 15.99 8.01 18.14
CA GLU A 25 14.83 7.85 19.01
C GLU A 25 13.70 8.88 18.74
N ALA A 26 14.05 10.15 18.57
CA ALA A 26 13.06 11.20 18.30
C ALA A 26 12.31 10.97 16.98
N ASP A 27 13.05 10.64 15.91
CA ASP A 27 12.49 10.36 14.59
C ASP A 27 11.69 9.04 14.61
N PHE A 28 12.19 8.00 15.29
CA PHE A 28 11.47 6.76 15.49
C PHE A 28 10.09 6.99 16.11
N ARG A 29 10.02 7.78 17.19
CA ARG A 29 8.75 8.10 17.85
C ARG A 29 7.77 8.82 16.93
N THR A 30 8.29 9.70 16.07
CA THR A 30 7.50 10.43 15.08
C THR A 30 7.01 9.47 13.99
N LEU A 31 7.90 8.66 13.43
CA LEU A 31 7.58 7.67 12.38
C LEU A 31 6.57 6.63 12.87
N TRP A 32 6.71 6.16 14.12
CA TRP A 32 5.78 5.22 14.74
C TRP A 32 4.35 5.76 14.75
N LYS A 33 4.16 7.02 15.09
CA LYS A 33 2.83 7.63 15.23
C LYS A 33 1.99 7.59 13.96
N TYR A 34 2.63 7.66 12.79
CA TYR A 34 1.92 7.67 11.50
C TYR A 34 2.25 6.49 10.59
N SER A 35 3.07 5.55 11.03
CA SER A 35 3.38 4.35 10.24
C SER A 35 2.12 3.51 10.00
N PRO A 36 1.59 3.40 8.77
CA PRO A 36 0.31 2.73 8.54
C PRO A 36 0.29 1.28 9.02
N TYR A 37 1.36 0.54 8.74
CA TYR A 37 1.47 -0.86 9.14
C TYR A 37 1.39 -1.06 10.66
N HIS A 38 2.00 -0.16 11.44
CA HIS A 38 2.08 -0.30 12.90
C HIS A 38 0.85 0.26 13.63
N ASN A 39 -0.03 0.95 12.92
CA ASN A 39 -1.23 1.55 13.48
C ASN A 39 -2.52 0.82 13.08
N ILE A 40 -2.42 -0.35 12.46
CA ILE A 40 -3.56 -1.23 12.22
C ILE A 40 -4.05 -1.77 13.58
N ARG A 41 -5.35 -1.67 13.80
CA ARG A 41 -6.00 -2.13 15.05
C ARG A 41 -6.94 -3.27 14.72
N GLY A 42 -6.78 -4.40 15.42
CA GLY A 42 -7.67 -5.54 15.28
C GLY A 42 -9.11 -5.23 15.69
N GLY A 43 -10.06 -5.81 14.99
CA GLY A 43 -11.49 -5.61 15.24
C GLY A 43 -12.05 -4.26 14.83
N THR A 44 -11.29 -3.47 14.08
CA THR A 44 -11.75 -2.19 13.52
C THR A 44 -12.42 -2.43 12.16
N ASP A 45 -13.58 -1.83 11.95
CA ASP A 45 -14.29 -1.87 10.67
C ASP A 45 -13.64 -0.86 9.70
N TYR A 46 -12.61 -1.33 8.99
CA TYR A 46 -11.94 -0.53 7.98
C TYR A 46 -12.79 -0.43 6.70
N PRO A 47 -12.69 0.70 5.96
CA PRO A 47 -13.36 0.82 4.66
C PRO A 47 -12.75 -0.15 3.66
N ALA A 48 -13.39 -0.28 2.48
CA ALA A 48 -12.81 -1.01 1.37
C ALA A 48 -11.44 -0.42 0.99
N VAL A 49 -10.43 -1.26 0.87
CA VAL A 49 -9.06 -0.86 0.55
C VAL A 49 -8.54 -1.68 -0.62
N LEU A 50 -8.04 -1.01 -1.65
CA LEU A 50 -7.27 -1.61 -2.72
C LEU A 50 -5.82 -1.11 -2.65
N VAL A 51 -4.91 -2.01 -2.37
CA VAL A 51 -3.46 -1.74 -2.46
C VAL A 51 -2.98 -2.14 -3.85
N THR A 52 -2.24 -1.27 -4.53
CA THR A 52 -1.59 -1.59 -5.81
C THR A 52 -0.08 -1.65 -5.63
N THR A 53 0.57 -2.61 -6.27
CA THR A 53 2.02 -2.77 -6.25
C THR A 53 2.51 -3.55 -7.48
N ALA A 54 3.80 -3.57 -7.72
CA ALA A 54 4.44 -4.40 -8.74
C ALA A 54 5.44 -5.36 -8.09
N ASP A 55 5.54 -6.58 -8.63
CA ASP A 55 6.31 -7.67 -8.02
C ASP A 55 7.83 -7.46 -8.02
N THR A 56 8.34 -6.68 -8.98
CA THR A 56 9.78 -6.36 -9.13
C THR A 56 10.09 -4.88 -8.95
N ASP A 57 9.29 -4.16 -8.16
CA ASP A 57 9.50 -2.75 -7.86
C ASP A 57 10.81 -2.58 -7.07
N ASP A 58 11.81 -2.00 -7.73
CA ASP A 58 13.14 -1.76 -7.21
C ASP A 58 13.28 -0.37 -6.55
N ARG A 59 12.25 0.45 -6.64
CA ARG A 59 12.20 1.78 -6.01
C ARG A 59 11.48 1.74 -4.67
N VAL A 60 10.28 1.16 -4.65
CA VAL A 60 9.50 0.96 -3.42
C VAL A 60 9.21 -0.53 -3.28
N VAL A 61 9.99 -1.20 -2.44
CA VAL A 61 9.90 -2.66 -2.29
C VAL A 61 8.45 -3.13 -2.07
N PRO A 62 7.95 -4.10 -2.86
CA PRO A 62 6.57 -4.58 -2.76
C PRO A 62 6.25 -5.21 -1.40
N GLY A 63 7.26 -5.63 -0.66
CA GLY A 63 7.12 -6.15 0.69
C GLY A 63 6.38 -5.21 1.65
N HIS A 64 6.44 -3.90 1.45
CA HIS A 64 5.63 -2.94 2.22
C HIS A 64 4.14 -3.11 1.97
N SER A 65 3.76 -3.31 0.72
CA SER A 65 2.37 -3.53 0.31
C SER A 65 1.86 -4.88 0.79
N PHE A 66 2.66 -5.93 0.62
CA PHE A 66 2.30 -7.29 1.07
C PHE A 66 2.10 -7.38 2.58
N LYS A 67 3.02 -6.82 3.36
CA LYS A 67 2.89 -6.80 4.82
C LYS A 67 1.67 -6.02 5.29
N TYR A 68 1.46 -4.85 4.68
CA TYR A 68 0.36 -3.98 5.07
C TYR A 68 -0.99 -4.63 4.81
N ILE A 69 -1.22 -5.16 3.59
CA ILE A 69 -2.49 -5.77 3.26
C ILE A 69 -2.75 -7.05 4.07
N ALA A 70 -1.73 -7.86 4.27
CA ALA A 70 -1.86 -9.08 5.10
C ALA A 70 -2.22 -8.75 6.55
N ALA A 71 -1.60 -7.71 7.12
CA ALA A 71 -1.93 -7.27 8.46
C ALA A 71 -3.32 -6.66 8.55
N LEU A 72 -3.75 -5.93 7.52
CA LEU A 72 -5.08 -5.34 7.46
C LEU A 72 -6.17 -6.41 7.35
N GLN A 73 -5.96 -7.42 6.50
CA GLN A 73 -6.86 -8.59 6.38
C GLN A 73 -6.95 -9.37 7.69
N ALA A 74 -5.82 -9.57 8.38
CA ALA A 74 -5.80 -10.25 9.67
C ALA A 74 -6.48 -9.46 10.81
N ALA A 75 -6.65 -8.17 10.64
CA ALA A 75 -7.23 -7.26 11.64
C ALA A 75 -8.72 -6.99 11.42
N GLU A 76 -9.35 -7.60 10.42
CA GLU A 76 -10.75 -7.35 10.03
C GLU A 76 -11.72 -7.49 11.22
N GLY A 77 -12.61 -6.50 11.34
CA GLY A 77 -13.79 -6.54 12.21
C GLY A 77 -14.98 -7.18 11.50
N VAL A 78 -16.08 -7.36 12.22
CA VAL A 78 -17.29 -8.03 11.70
C VAL A 78 -17.95 -7.27 10.54
N GLY A 79 -17.80 -5.94 10.50
CA GLY A 79 -18.34 -5.07 9.46
C GLY A 79 -17.33 -4.63 8.39
N SER A 80 -16.13 -5.19 8.41
CA SER A 80 -15.07 -4.76 7.48
C SER A 80 -15.46 -4.98 6.02
N GLN A 81 -15.12 -3.98 5.21
CA GLN A 81 -15.22 -4.05 3.75
C GLN A 81 -14.00 -4.80 3.17
N PRO A 82 -14.05 -5.25 1.91
CA PRO A 82 -12.94 -6.02 1.32
C PRO A 82 -11.59 -5.28 1.34
N HIS A 83 -10.55 -5.99 1.75
CA HIS A 83 -9.17 -5.54 1.69
C HIS A 83 -8.42 -6.33 0.62
N LEU A 84 -8.17 -5.70 -0.51
CA LEU A 84 -7.63 -6.33 -1.71
C LEU A 84 -6.23 -5.82 -2.03
N ILE A 85 -5.48 -6.64 -2.75
CA ILE A 85 -4.22 -6.23 -3.35
C ILE A 85 -4.19 -6.60 -4.82
N ARG A 86 -3.83 -5.63 -5.66
CA ARG A 86 -3.52 -5.83 -7.07
C ARG A 86 -2.00 -5.83 -7.24
N ILE A 87 -1.47 -6.93 -7.75
CA ILE A 87 -0.05 -7.12 -7.98
C ILE A 87 0.20 -7.16 -9.49
N GLU A 88 0.88 -6.15 -10.02
CA GLU A 88 1.35 -6.18 -11.39
C GLU A 88 2.57 -7.09 -11.50
N THR A 89 2.46 -8.17 -12.24
CA THR A 89 3.53 -9.16 -12.38
C THR A 89 4.52 -8.76 -13.48
N ARG A 90 5.79 -9.08 -13.26
CA ARG A 90 6.87 -8.76 -14.22
C ARG A 90 6.91 -7.27 -14.55
N ALA A 91 6.81 -6.43 -13.51
CA ALA A 91 6.80 -4.99 -13.64
C ALA A 91 7.58 -4.33 -12.50
N GLY A 92 8.29 -3.25 -12.83
CA GLY A 92 8.95 -2.37 -11.88
C GLY A 92 8.05 -1.23 -11.43
N HIS A 93 8.65 -0.13 -10.99
CA HIS A 93 7.94 1.05 -10.42
C HIS A 93 7.02 1.82 -11.39
N GLY A 94 6.87 1.35 -12.61
CA GLY A 94 5.94 1.93 -13.61
C GLY A 94 6.63 2.56 -14.83
N SER A 95 7.91 2.89 -14.76
CA SER A 95 8.65 3.37 -15.94
C SER A 95 8.76 2.25 -16.97
N GLY A 96 8.36 2.55 -18.23
CA GLY A 96 8.38 1.58 -19.32
C GLY A 96 7.28 0.50 -19.26
N LYS A 97 6.26 0.68 -18.43
CA LYS A 97 5.11 -0.24 -18.39
C LYS A 97 4.37 -0.23 -19.74
N PRO A 98 4.07 -1.39 -20.34
CA PRO A 98 3.27 -1.49 -21.57
C PRO A 98 1.90 -0.81 -21.40
N THR A 99 1.40 -0.18 -22.47
CA THR A 99 0.12 0.53 -22.44
C THR A 99 -1.05 -0.37 -22.02
N THR A 100 -1.05 -1.63 -22.47
CA THR A 100 -2.06 -2.63 -22.07
C THR A 100 -2.13 -2.80 -20.56
N LYS A 101 -0.99 -2.93 -19.89
CA LYS A 101 -0.90 -3.05 -18.42
C LYS A 101 -1.37 -1.78 -17.71
N ILE A 102 -1.12 -0.60 -18.29
CA ILE A 102 -1.62 0.68 -17.74
C ILE A 102 -3.14 0.71 -17.83
N ILE A 103 -3.71 0.28 -18.95
CA ILE A 103 -5.17 0.23 -19.15
C ILE A 103 -5.82 -0.77 -18.18
N GLU A 104 -5.26 -1.97 -18.06
CA GLU A 104 -5.76 -2.99 -17.14
C GLU A 104 -5.73 -2.53 -15.69
N GLU A 105 -4.62 -1.92 -15.25
CA GLU A 105 -4.51 -1.36 -13.91
C GLU A 105 -5.54 -0.26 -13.65
N ALA A 106 -5.70 0.65 -14.60
CA ALA A 106 -6.70 1.71 -14.49
C ALA A 106 -8.13 1.15 -14.44
N ALA A 107 -8.43 0.14 -15.25
CA ALA A 107 -9.74 -0.51 -15.25
C ALA A 107 -10.04 -1.16 -13.89
N ASP A 108 -9.09 -1.91 -13.32
CA ASP A 108 -9.25 -2.54 -12.01
C ASP A 108 -9.45 -1.51 -10.91
N VAL A 109 -8.67 -0.41 -10.91
CA VAL A 109 -8.79 0.67 -9.92
C VAL A 109 -10.14 1.37 -10.05
N TYR A 110 -10.59 1.70 -11.27
CA TYR A 110 -11.87 2.35 -11.47
C TYR A 110 -13.05 1.43 -11.15
N ALA A 111 -12.96 0.13 -11.45
CA ALA A 111 -13.98 -0.84 -11.07
C ALA A 111 -14.13 -0.93 -9.54
N PHE A 112 -13.00 -0.98 -8.81
CA PHE A 112 -13.01 -0.96 -7.35
C PHE A 112 -13.62 0.34 -6.82
N LEU A 113 -13.21 1.49 -7.33
CA LEU A 113 -13.76 2.78 -6.92
C LEU A 113 -15.25 2.88 -7.23
N GLY A 114 -15.69 2.49 -8.42
CA GLY A 114 -17.10 2.47 -8.80
C GLY A 114 -17.95 1.64 -7.85
N GLN A 115 -17.46 0.45 -7.47
CA GLN A 115 -18.15 -0.46 -6.56
C GLN A 115 -18.35 0.12 -5.14
N PHE A 116 -17.34 0.81 -4.61
CA PHE A 116 -17.32 1.19 -3.18
C PHE A 116 -17.53 2.68 -2.92
N THR A 117 -17.69 3.52 -3.95
CA THR A 117 -18.01 4.96 -3.79
C THR A 117 -19.44 5.35 -4.19
N GLY A 118 -20.24 4.37 -4.58
CA GLY A 118 -21.62 4.63 -5.03
C GLY A 118 -21.71 5.30 -6.41
N LEU A 119 -20.64 5.31 -7.18
CA LEU A 119 -20.68 5.67 -8.59
C LEU A 119 -21.39 4.51 -9.31
N GLY A 120 -22.70 4.63 -9.49
CA GLY A 120 -23.49 3.64 -10.19
C GLY A 120 -22.86 3.31 -11.55
N THR A 121 -22.74 2.02 -11.86
CA THR A 121 -22.57 1.59 -13.25
C THR A 121 -23.81 2.08 -13.97
N ALA A 122 -23.64 2.96 -14.98
CA ALA A 122 -24.75 3.30 -15.85
C ALA A 122 -25.32 2.00 -16.42
N GLU A 123 -26.61 1.74 -16.15
CA GLU A 123 -27.36 0.68 -16.80
C GLU A 123 -27.43 0.90 -18.31
#